data_e623a2457cbf4b30ccb57efb3b7533fc
#
_entry.id   e623a2457cbf4b30ccb57efb3b7533fc
#
_cell.length_a   1.000
_cell.length_b   1.000
_cell.length_c   1.000
_cell.angle_alpha   90.00
_cell.angle_beta   90.00
_cell.angle_gamma   90.00
#
_symmetry.space_group_name_H-M   'P 1'
#
loop_
_entity.id
_entity.type
_entity.pdbx_description
1 polymer ?
#
loop_
_entity_poly.entity_id
_entity_poly.type
_entity_poly.pdbx_seq_one_letter_code
_entity_poly.pdbx_strand_id
1 'polypeptide(L)'
;SIDDADAALINKLESDPYFNGDETQRLFQKAILQLPEKQRIIFNLKYFQEMKYEDMSEILGTSVGALKASYHHAVKKIEDFFHQHD
;
A
#
# COMPACT_ATOMS: atom_id res chain seq x y z
N SER A 1 11.92 11.80 -0.28
CA SER A 1 12.11 10.53 -1.00
C SER A 1 10.79 9.77 -1.14
N ILE A 2 10.79 8.74 -1.98
CA ILE A 2 9.60 7.89 -2.16
C ILE A 2 9.19 7.24 -0.83
N ASP A 3 10.17 6.82 -0.01
CA ASP A 3 9.89 6.21 1.29
C ASP A 3 9.16 7.17 2.22
N ASP A 4 9.60 8.42 2.25
CA ASP A 4 8.94 9.43 3.08
C ASP A 4 7.53 9.73 2.58
N ALA A 5 7.35 9.77 1.25
CA ALA A 5 6.05 9.99 0.66
C ALA A 5 5.10 8.84 0.98
N ASP A 6 5.59 7.58 0.90
CA ASP A 6 4.78 6.40 1.23
C ASP A 6 4.38 6.41 2.70
N ALA A 7 5.32 6.72 3.60
CA ALA A 7 5.03 6.79 5.04
C ALA A 7 3.98 7.88 5.31
N ALA A 8 4.09 9.03 4.66
CA ALA A 8 3.14 10.11 4.83
C ALA A 8 1.74 9.70 4.35
N LEU A 9 1.65 9.01 3.21
CA LEU A 9 0.36 8.54 2.68
C LEU A 9 -0.28 7.50 3.60
N ILE A 10 0.50 6.55 4.09
CA ILE A 10 0.00 5.53 5.02
C ILE A 10 -0.47 6.18 6.31
N ASN A 11 0.32 7.09 6.87
CA ASN A 11 -0.05 7.79 8.10
C ASN A 11 -1.35 8.58 7.90
N LYS A 12 -1.51 9.24 6.78
CA LYS A 12 -2.71 9.99 6.46
C LYS A 12 -3.94 9.06 6.40
N LEU A 13 -3.79 7.90 5.76
CA LEU A 13 -4.86 6.92 5.65
C LEU A 13 -5.22 6.35 7.03
N GLU A 14 -4.23 5.93 7.80
CA GLU A 14 -4.45 5.31 9.11
C GLU A 14 -4.94 6.29 10.17
N SER A 15 -4.66 7.57 10.02
CA SER A 15 -5.13 8.59 10.95
C SER A 15 -6.56 9.06 10.67
N ASP A 16 -7.14 8.63 9.54
CA ASP A 16 -8.52 8.94 9.23
C ASP A 16 -9.42 8.32 10.32
N PRO A 17 -10.31 9.12 10.96
CA PRO A 17 -11.15 8.60 12.03
C PRO A 17 -12.05 7.43 11.62
N TYR A 18 -12.31 7.26 10.34
CA TYR A 18 -13.12 6.16 9.83
C TYR A 18 -12.30 4.89 9.55
N PHE A 19 -10.97 4.96 9.61
CA PHE A 19 -10.12 3.83 9.21
C PHE A 19 -10.26 2.61 10.11
N ASN A 20 -10.55 2.82 11.38
CA ASN A 20 -10.59 1.73 12.37
C ASN A 20 -11.96 1.07 12.54
N GLY A 21 -12.96 1.46 11.76
CA GLY A 21 -14.27 0.80 11.81
C GLY A 21 -14.31 -0.48 10.97
N ASP A 22 -15.26 -1.37 11.29
CA ASP A 22 -15.40 -2.63 10.54
C ASP A 22 -15.65 -2.38 9.06
N GLU A 23 -16.46 -1.41 8.73
CA GLU A 23 -16.75 -1.04 7.35
C GLU A 23 -15.48 -0.55 6.65
N THR A 24 -14.67 0.24 7.33
CA THR A 24 -13.43 0.76 6.78
C THR A 24 -12.45 -0.38 6.53
N GLN A 25 -12.34 -1.33 7.46
CA GLN A 25 -11.47 -2.47 7.27
C GLN A 25 -11.92 -3.33 6.09
N ARG A 26 -13.22 -3.51 5.92
CA ARG A 26 -13.77 -4.22 4.78
C ARG A 26 -13.43 -3.51 3.47
N LEU A 27 -13.57 -2.19 3.44
CA LEU A 27 -13.23 -1.39 2.25
C LEU A 27 -11.73 -1.44 1.95
N PHE A 28 -10.90 -1.44 2.98
CA PHE A 28 -9.44 -1.56 2.84
C PHE A 28 -9.07 -2.88 2.16
N GLN A 29 -9.64 -3.98 2.64
CA GLN A 29 -9.39 -5.28 2.03
C GLN A 29 -9.88 -5.32 0.57
N LYS A 30 -11.03 -4.72 0.30
CA LYS A 30 -11.58 -4.65 -1.05
C LYS A 30 -10.66 -3.83 -1.97
N ALA A 31 -10.13 -2.71 -1.47
CA ALA A 31 -9.21 -1.87 -2.23
C ALA A 31 -7.94 -2.65 -2.60
N ILE A 32 -7.39 -3.42 -1.64
CA ILE A 32 -6.21 -4.23 -1.87
C ILE A 32 -6.48 -5.27 -2.97
N LEU A 33 -7.64 -5.92 -2.92
CA LEU A 33 -8.00 -6.92 -3.91
C LEU A 33 -8.16 -6.34 -5.32
N GLN A 34 -8.42 -5.04 -5.44
CA GLN A 34 -8.55 -4.37 -6.74
C GLN A 34 -7.22 -3.92 -7.32
N LEU A 35 -6.14 -3.99 -6.55
CA LEU A 35 -4.82 -3.65 -7.08
C LEU A 35 -4.40 -4.65 -8.15
N PRO A 36 -3.66 -4.21 -9.20
CA PRO A 36 -3.01 -5.15 -10.11
C PRO A 36 -2.17 -6.14 -9.30
N GLU A 37 -2.08 -7.37 -9.77
CA GLU A 37 -1.45 -8.45 -9.02
C GLU A 37 -0.07 -8.09 -8.47
N LYS A 38 0.79 -7.51 -9.32
CA LYS A 38 2.15 -7.15 -8.90
C LYS A 38 2.15 -6.12 -7.78
N GLN A 39 1.30 -5.09 -7.89
CA GLN A 39 1.19 -4.07 -6.85
C GLN A 39 0.64 -4.65 -5.56
N ARG A 40 -0.33 -5.58 -5.67
CA ARG A 40 -0.93 -6.21 -4.50
C ARG A 40 0.10 -7.04 -3.74
N ILE A 41 0.93 -7.81 -4.45
CA ILE A 41 1.99 -8.60 -3.84
C ILE A 41 2.96 -7.68 -3.10
N ILE A 42 3.42 -6.63 -3.75
CA ILE A 42 4.37 -5.68 -3.17
C ILE A 42 3.75 -4.98 -1.96
N PHE A 43 2.49 -4.57 -2.07
CA PHE A 43 1.80 -3.92 -0.96
C PHE A 43 1.71 -4.85 0.25
N ASN A 44 1.30 -6.11 0.03
CA ASN A 44 1.16 -7.06 1.14
C ASN A 44 2.48 -7.36 1.82
N LEU A 45 3.56 -7.53 1.06
CA LEU A 45 4.88 -7.79 1.63
C LEU A 45 5.39 -6.61 2.44
N LYS A 46 5.18 -5.41 1.96
CA LYS A 46 5.69 -4.21 2.64
C LYS A 46 4.82 -3.82 3.81
N TYR A 47 3.51 -3.75 3.62
CA TYR A 47 2.58 -3.22 4.63
C TYR A 47 2.33 -4.23 5.76
N PHE A 48 1.97 -5.45 5.42
CA PHE A 48 1.58 -6.44 6.42
C PHE A 48 2.76 -7.22 6.98
N GLN A 49 3.74 -7.56 6.15
CA GLN A 49 4.90 -8.33 6.60
C GLN A 49 6.10 -7.47 6.95
N GLU A 50 6.00 -6.17 6.71
CA GLU A 50 7.05 -5.19 7.04
C GLU A 50 8.42 -5.59 6.47
N MET A 51 8.41 -6.21 5.29
CA MET A 51 9.62 -6.66 4.64
C MET A 51 10.43 -5.49 4.11
N LYS A 52 11.76 -5.58 4.22
CA LYS A 52 12.64 -4.55 3.68
C LYS A 52 12.67 -4.63 2.17
N TYR A 53 12.81 -3.47 1.51
CA TYR A 53 12.88 -3.44 0.05
C TYR A 53 14.03 -4.28 -0.51
N GLU A 54 15.16 -4.32 0.19
CA GLU A 54 16.30 -5.11 -0.24
C GLU A 54 15.97 -6.60 -0.28
N ASP A 55 15.24 -7.08 0.72
CA ASP A 55 14.81 -8.48 0.78
C ASP A 55 13.75 -8.77 -0.29
N MET A 56 12.84 -7.84 -0.49
CA MET A 56 11.85 -7.97 -1.55
C MET A 56 12.50 -8.02 -2.93
N SER A 57 13.54 -7.22 -3.12
CA SER A 57 14.29 -7.19 -4.38
C SER A 57 14.92 -8.55 -4.67
N GLU A 58 15.48 -9.20 -3.66
CA GLU A 58 16.06 -10.54 -3.83
C GLU A 58 14.99 -11.57 -4.19
N ILE A 59 13.85 -11.52 -3.54
CA ILE A 59 12.78 -12.50 -3.74
C ILE A 59 12.11 -12.32 -5.10
N LEU A 60 11.82 -11.06 -5.46
CA LEU A 60 11.00 -10.76 -6.63
C LEU A 60 11.82 -10.47 -7.89
N GLY A 61 13.13 -10.32 -7.77
CA GLY A 61 13.98 -10.00 -8.92
C GLY A 61 13.68 -8.62 -9.50
N THR A 62 13.23 -7.69 -8.68
CA THR A 62 12.84 -6.33 -9.08
C THR A 62 13.73 -5.34 -8.33
N SER A 63 14.16 -4.27 -8.97
CA SER A 63 15.02 -3.28 -8.32
C SER A 63 14.29 -2.59 -7.16
N VAL A 64 15.06 -2.15 -6.17
CA VAL A 64 14.53 -1.42 -5.01
C VAL A 64 13.77 -0.18 -5.46
N GLY A 65 14.30 0.58 -6.43
CA GLY A 65 13.62 1.76 -6.93
C GLY A 65 12.27 1.45 -7.56
N ALA A 66 12.19 0.36 -8.34
CA ALA A 66 10.92 -0.05 -8.94
C ALA A 66 9.92 -0.52 -7.89
N LEU A 67 10.40 -1.21 -6.84
CA LEU A 67 9.54 -1.64 -5.73
C LEU A 67 8.95 -0.45 -4.99
N LYS A 68 9.77 0.56 -4.70
CA LYS A 68 9.30 1.78 -4.04
C LYS A 68 8.23 2.49 -4.88
N ALA A 69 8.46 2.60 -6.18
CA ALA A 69 7.49 3.22 -7.08
C ALA A 69 6.17 2.43 -7.11
N SER A 70 6.25 1.09 -7.20
CA SER A 70 5.04 0.25 -7.20
C SER A 70 4.27 0.36 -5.90
N TYR A 71 4.97 0.37 -4.77
CA TYR A 71 4.34 0.53 -3.46
C TYR A 71 3.64 1.89 -3.36
N HIS A 72 4.31 2.95 -3.80
CA HIS A 72 3.73 4.30 -3.82
C HIS A 72 2.44 4.32 -4.65
N HIS A 73 2.46 3.72 -5.84
CA HIS A 73 1.28 3.65 -6.70
C HIS A 73 0.14 2.85 -6.05
N ALA A 74 0.48 1.75 -5.37
CA ALA A 74 -0.51 0.94 -4.66
C ALA A 74 -1.19 1.76 -3.56
N VAL A 75 -0.40 2.46 -2.75
CA VAL A 75 -0.95 3.30 -1.67
C VAL A 75 -1.86 4.39 -2.23
N LYS A 76 -1.46 5.03 -3.31
CA LYS A 76 -2.27 6.06 -3.95
C LYS A 76 -3.60 5.49 -4.46
N LYS A 77 -3.59 4.31 -5.05
CA LYS A 77 -4.82 3.67 -5.53
C LYS A 77 -5.75 3.33 -4.38
N ILE A 78 -5.20 2.86 -3.26
CA ILE A 78 -6.01 2.58 -2.07
C ILE A 78 -6.63 3.86 -1.53
N GLU A 79 -5.84 4.94 -1.44
CA GLU A 79 -6.36 6.24 -1.00
C GLU A 79 -7.48 6.72 -1.92
N ASP A 80 -7.28 6.63 -3.24
CA ASP A 80 -8.29 7.04 -4.21
C ASP A 80 -9.57 6.20 -4.08
N PHE A 81 -9.42 4.90 -3.82
CA PHE A 81 -10.58 4.03 -3.59
C PHE A 81 -11.41 4.52 -2.41
N PHE A 82 -10.77 4.88 -1.31
CA PHE A 82 -11.48 5.41 -0.15
C PHE A 82 -12.21 6.72 -0.47
N HIS A 83 -11.57 7.60 -1.24
CA HIS A 83 -12.20 8.86 -1.63
C HIS A 83 -13.44 8.65 -2.49
N GLN A 84 -13.48 7.58 -3.28
CA GLN A 84 -14.63 7.25 -4.12
C GLN A 84 -15.81 6.68 -3.32
N HIS A 85 -15.55 6.21 -2.11
CA HIS A 85 -16.54 5.55 -1.26
C HIS A 85 -16.89 6.34 -0.01
N ASP A 86 -16.48 7.58 0.04
CA ASP A 86 -16.81 8.49 1.16
C ASP A 86 -18.26 8.94 1.11
#